data_c23797fbb9d06edee2f39fdd58ac3a18
#
_entry.id   c23797fbb9d06edee2f39fdd58ac3a18
#
_cell.length_a   1.000
_cell.length_b   1.000
_cell.length_c   1.000
_cell.angle_alpha   90.00
_cell.angle_beta   90.00
_cell.angle_gamma   90.00
#
_symmetry.space_group_name_H-M   'P 1'
#
loop_
_entity.id
_entity.type
_entity.pdbx_description
1 polymer ?
#
loop_
_entity_poly.entity_id
_entity_poly.type
_entity_poly.pdbx_seq_one_letter_code
_entity_poly.pdbx_strand_id
1 'polypeptide(L)'
;MKNVLIISSTLRANGNSHILAKAFADGAKESGNEVELISLRENKINYCIGCYSCRRLGKCFQNDGMNEINEKLLKADVIVFASPIYMYDICGQLKTFIDRILPVYKRLNSKEFYYLASCAENDKEAIEPSIKSIQGLLDNLENPVLKGVVYGVDLHKAGDAENSNSKNEAYNLGKNI
;
A
#
# COMPACT_ATOMS: atom_id res chain seq x y z
N MET A 1 -17.19 -11.95 -2.29
CA MET A 1 -16.40 -11.64 -1.07
C MET A 1 -14.93 -11.83 -1.41
N LYS A 2 -14.13 -10.79 -1.29
CA LYS A 2 -12.69 -10.79 -1.57
C LYS A 2 -11.90 -10.58 -0.26
N ASN A 3 -10.66 -11.06 -0.24
CA ASN A 3 -9.69 -10.77 0.81
C ASN A 3 -8.91 -9.51 0.42
N VAL A 4 -9.02 -8.45 1.19
CA VAL A 4 -8.41 -7.15 0.95
C VAL A 4 -7.31 -6.91 1.96
N LEU A 5 -6.08 -6.74 1.49
CA LEU A 5 -4.94 -6.40 2.34
C LEU A 5 -4.48 -4.97 2.06
N ILE A 6 -4.50 -4.13 3.08
CA ILE A 6 -4.12 -2.72 2.99
C ILE A 6 -2.81 -2.51 3.75
N ILE A 7 -1.81 -1.95 3.09
CA ILE A 7 -0.52 -1.59 3.68
C ILE A 7 -0.44 -0.07 3.83
N SER A 8 -0.51 0.40 5.06
CA SER A 8 -0.36 1.83 5.41
C SER A 8 1.07 2.12 5.84
N SER A 9 1.78 2.95 5.08
CA SER A 9 3.21 3.17 5.25
C SER A 9 3.60 4.45 5.99
N THR A 10 2.65 5.31 6.33
CA THR A 10 2.93 6.51 7.14
C THR A 10 3.33 6.15 8.57
N LEU A 11 4.32 6.87 9.12
CA LEU A 11 4.71 6.76 10.53
C LEU A 11 3.99 7.75 11.44
N ARG A 12 3.22 8.69 10.89
CA ARG A 12 2.41 9.64 11.67
C ARG A 12 1.18 8.92 12.24
N ALA A 13 0.82 9.17 13.51
CA ALA A 13 -0.36 8.59 14.17
C ALA A 13 -1.65 8.85 13.40
N ASN A 14 -1.88 10.11 12.98
CA ASN A 14 -3.01 10.55 12.16
C ASN A 14 -2.54 10.97 10.78
N GLY A 15 -1.66 10.16 10.15
CA GLY A 15 -1.15 10.45 8.82
C GLY A 15 -2.25 10.41 7.77
N ASN A 16 -2.24 11.35 6.84
CA ASN A 16 -3.29 11.51 5.82
C ASN A 16 -3.49 10.23 4.99
N SER A 17 -2.41 9.59 4.52
CA SER A 17 -2.54 8.31 3.81
C SER A 17 -3.13 7.18 4.66
N HIS A 18 -2.94 7.19 6.00
CA HIS A 18 -3.59 6.22 6.89
C HIS A 18 -5.09 6.47 7.01
N ILE A 19 -5.52 7.74 7.02
CA ILE A 19 -6.93 8.10 7.01
C ILE A 19 -7.59 7.61 5.70
N LEU A 20 -6.93 7.80 4.56
CA LEU A 20 -7.40 7.27 3.28
C LEU A 20 -7.50 5.73 3.30
N ALA A 21 -6.49 5.07 3.88
CA ALA A 21 -6.48 3.61 4.05
C ALA A 21 -7.65 3.10 4.89
N LYS A 22 -7.97 3.80 5.99
CA LYS A 22 -9.15 3.48 6.81
C LYS A 22 -10.45 3.68 6.06
N ALA A 23 -10.60 4.80 5.35
CA ALA A 23 -11.80 5.07 4.56
C ALA A 23 -12.03 3.98 3.48
N PHE A 24 -10.97 3.57 2.78
CA PHE A 24 -11.04 2.45 1.84
C PHE A 24 -11.44 1.15 2.53
N ALA A 25 -10.85 0.86 3.70
CA ALA A 25 -11.18 -0.33 4.49
C ALA A 25 -12.66 -0.35 4.90
N ASP A 26 -13.19 0.79 5.31
CA ASP A 26 -14.60 0.91 5.74
C ASP A 26 -15.55 0.69 4.56
N GLY A 27 -15.26 1.27 3.39
CA GLY A 27 -16.02 1.02 2.17
C GLY A 27 -15.98 -0.45 1.74
N ALA A 28 -14.81 -1.08 1.77
CA ALA A 28 -14.63 -2.48 1.41
C ALA A 28 -15.38 -3.44 2.35
N LYS A 29 -15.39 -3.15 3.66
CA LYS A 29 -16.15 -3.93 4.66
C LYS A 29 -17.65 -3.77 4.46
N GLU A 30 -18.13 -2.55 4.15
CA GLU A 30 -19.55 -2.31 3.90
C GLU A 30 -20.07 -3.12 2.71
N SER A 31 -19.22 -3.41 1.72
CA SER A 31 -19.52 -4.27 0.57
C SER A 31 -19.33 -5.77 0.84
N GLY A 32 -19.12 -6.17 2.11
CA GLY A 32 -19.05 -7.57 2.53
C GLY A 32 -17.70 -8.25 2.27
N ASN A 33 -16.62 -7.49 2.08
CA ASN A 33 -15.28 -8.05 1.91
C ASN A 33 -14.55 -8.24 3.25
N GLU A 34 -13.63 -9.22 3.29
CA GLU A 34 -12.72 -9.40 4.42
C GLU A 34 -11.53 -8.45 4.27
N VAL A 35 -11.32 -7.58 5.29
CA VAL A 35 -10.32 -6.50 5.20
C VAL A 35 -9.35 -6.57 6.36
N GLU A 36 -8.07 -6.64 6.04
CA GLU A 36 -6.98 -6.46 6.99
C GLU A 36 -6.17 -5.20 6.62
N LEU A 37 -5.93 -4.33 7.61
CA LEU A 37 -5.08 -3.15 7.47
C LEU A 37 -3.83 -3.33 8.33
N ILE A 38 -2.67 -3.34 7.69
CA ILE A 38 -1.35 -3.41 8.32
C ILE A 38 -0.71 -2.03 8.30
N SER A 39 -0.36 -1.51 9.47
CA SER A 39 0.40 -0.27 9.63
C SER A 39 1.88 -0.56 9.76
N LEU A 40 2.72 -0.03 8.88
CA LEU A 40 4.18 -0.14 8.98
C LEU A 40 4.76 0.73 10.12
N ARG A 41 3.96 1.57 10.75
CA ARG A 41 4.30 2.25 11.99
C ARG A 41 4.40 1.27 13.17
N GLU A 42 3.52 0.28 13.20
CA GLU A 42 3.42 -0.71 14.27
C GLU A 42 4.21 -1.98 13.95
N ASN A 43 4.33 -2.30 12.66
CA ASN A 43 5.05 -3.45 12.16
C ASN A 43 6.36 -3.00 11.52
N LYS A 44 7.40 -2.84 12.35
CA LYS A 44 8.72 -2.43 11.87
C LYS A 44 9.37 -3.57 11.12
N ILE A 45 9.74 -3.30 9.86
CA ILE A 45 10.49 -4.22 9.01
C ILE A 45 11.89 -3.65 8.70
N ASN A 46 12.88 -4.51 8.65
CA ASN A 46 14.24 -4.13 8.30
C ASN A 46 14.41 -3.96 6.78
N TYR A 47 15.43 -3.25 6.36
CA TYR A 47 15.78 -3.10 4.95
C TYR A 47 16.20 -4.42 4.31
N CYS A 48 15.91 -4.58 3.02
CA CYS A 48 16.46 -5.67 2.24
C CYS A 48 17.97 -5.43 2.05
N ILE A 49 18.80 -6.43 2.37
CA ILE A 49 20.26 -6.34 2.22
C ILE A 49 20.77 -7.00 0.92
N GLY A 50 19.88 -7.42 0.02
CA GLY A 50 20.26 -7.99 -1.28
C GLY A 50 20.95 -9.35 -1.22
N CYS A 51 20.86 -10.10 -0.13
CA CYS A 51 21.59 -11.35 0.08
C CYS A 51 21.08 -12.54 -0.74
N TYR A 52 19.91 -12.43 -1.36
CA TYR A 52 19.25 -13.47 -2.17
C TYR A 52 19.00 -14.81 -1.47
N SER A 53 19.20 -14.93 -0.16
CA SER A 53 18.92 -16.17 0.61
C SER A 53 17.47 -16.65 0.44
N CYS A 54 16.54 -15.73 0.24
CA CYS A 54 15.13 -16.03 0.00
C CYS A 54 14.87 -16.86 -1.27
N ARG A 55 15.73 -16.77 -2.30
CA ARG A 55 15.61 -17.60 -3.51
C ARG A 55 15.77 -19.10 -3.19
N ARG A 56 16.61 -19.44 -2.21
CA ARG A 56 16.85 -20.82 -1.77
C ARG A 56 15.89 -21.25 -0.67
N LEU A 57 15.55 -20.31 0.27
CA LEU A 57 14.75 -20.62 1.44
C LEU A 57 13.24 -20.49 1.21
N GLY A 58 12.82 -19.85 0.12
CA GLY A 58 11.41 -19.50 -0.12
C GLY A 58 10.85 -18.41 0.81
N LYS A 59 11.66 -17.94 1.76
CA LYS A 59 11.30 -16.88 2.73
C LYS A 59 12.52 -16.04 3.10
N CYS A 60 12.30 -14.85 3.65
CA CYS A 60 13.39 -14.04 4.17
C CYS A 60 13.95 -14.64 5.45
N PHE A 61 15.28 -14.58 5.63
CA PHE A 61 15.92 -15.06 6.86
C PHE A 61 15.76 -14.09 8.04
N GLN A 62 15.46 -12.81 7.76
CA GLN A 62 15.23 -11.82 8.80
C GLN A 62 13.93 -12.10 9.55
N ASN A 63 14.01 -12.10 10.88
CA ASN A 63 12.87 -12.37 11.76
C ASN A 63 12.27 -11.05 12.27
N ASP A 64 11.47 -10.40 11.44
CA ASP A 64 10.88 -9.08 11.71
C ASP A 64 9.40 -8.96 11.31
N GLY A 65 8.69 -10.08 11.23
CA GLY A 65 7.27 -10.11 10.85
C GLY A 65 6.98 -10.06 9.34
N MET A 66 7.97 -9.73 8.49
CA MET A 66 7.72 -9.60 7.05
C MET A 66 7.30 -10.92 6.38
N ASN A 67 7.76 -12.07 6.89
CA ASN A 67 7.36 -13.36 6.35
C ASN A 67 5.86 -13.63 6.57
N GLU A 68 5.32 -13.24 7.72
CA GLU A 68 3.88 -13.35 8.02
C GLU A 68 3.06 -12.43 7.11
N ILE A 69 3.56 -11.21 6.86
CA ILE A 69 2.92 -10.27 5.93
C ILE A 69 2.97 -10.84 4.49
N ASN A 70 4.06 -11.46 4.08
CA ASN A 70 4.17 -12.12 2.77
C ASN A 70 3.13 -13.23 2.59
N GLU A 71 2.83 -14.02 3.62
CA GLU A 71 1.76 -15.02 3.55
C GLU A 71 0.36 -14.39 3.41
N LYS A 72 0.14 -13.23 4.03
CA LYS A 72 -1.11 -12.46 3.87
C LYS A 72 -1.23 -11.89 2.45
N LEU A 73 -0.13 -11.36 1.88
CA LEU A 73 -0.09 -10.92 0.48
C LEU A 73 -0.49 -12.01 -0.49
N LEU A 74 -0.03 -13.25 -0.26
CA LEU A 74 -0.38 -14.38 -1.11
C LEU A 74 -1.88 -14.73 -1.07
N LYS A 75 -2.51 -14.56 0.10
CA LYS A 75 -3.94 -14.87 0.30
C LYS A 75 -4.87 -13.74 -0.18
N ALA A 76 -4.37 -12.50 -0.25
CA ALA A 76 -5.17 -11.36 -0.67
C ALA A 76 -5.57 -11.46 -2.16
N ASP A 77 -6.79 -11.08 -2.48
CA ASP A 77 -7.28 -10.88 -3.84
C ASP A 77 -6.99 -9.43 -4.29
N VAL A 78 -7.08 -8.51 -3.33
CA VAL A 78 -6.89 -7.07 -3.50
C VAL A 78 -5.77 -6.60 -2.58
N ILE A 79 -4.80 -5.86 -3.13
CA ILE A 79 -3.70 -5.26 -2.39
C ILE A 79 -3.77 -3.74 -2.54
N VAL A 80 -3.79 -3.03 -1.42
CA VAL A 80 -3.87 -1.57 -1.37
C VAL A 80 -2.62 -1.01 -0.72
N PHE A 81 -1.94 -0.12 -1.42
CA PHE A 81 -0.83 0.65 -0.86
C PHE A 81 -1.29 2.05 -0.51
N ALA A 82 -1.04 2.48 0.73
CA ALA A 82 -1.30 3.85 1.18
C ALA A 82 0.01 4.50 1.64
N SER A 83 0.44 5.57 0.95
CA SER A 83 1.73 6.22 1.16
C SER A 83 1.62 7.74 1.22
N PRO A 84 2.30 8.39 2.18
CA PRO A 84 2.64 9.79 2.00
C PRO A 84 3.66 9.91 0.87
N ILE A 85 3.61 11.03 0.15
CA ILE A 85 4.61 11.38 -0.86
C ILE A 85 5.73 12.17 -0.19
N TYR A 86 6.94 11.68 -0.27
CA TYR A 86 8.14 12.35 0.19
C TYR A 86 9.10 12.52 -0.98
N MET A 87 9.54 13.76 -1.22
CA MET A 87 10.42 14.10 -2.35
C MET A 87 9.88 13.56 -3.69
N TYR A 88 8.57 13.76 -3.92
CA TYR A 88 7.83 13.37 -5.13
C TYR A 88 7.73 11.84 -5.36
N ASP A 89 8.04 11.00 -4.38
CA ASP A 89 7.96 9.54 -4.53
C ASP A 89 7.31 8.88 -3.31
N ILE A 90 7.14 7.55 -3.38
CA ILE A 90 6.70 6.74 -2.26
C ILE A 90 7.64 6.91 -1.08
N CYS A 91 7.12 6.88 0.14
CA CYS A 91 7.98 6.97 1.32
C CYS A 91 8.91 5.75 1.46
N GLY A 92 10.05 5.94 2.13
CA GLY A 92 11.06 4.90 2.33
C GLY A 92 10.51 3.62 2.98
N GLN A 93 9.50 3.73 3.85
CA GLN A 93 8.84 2.60 4.49
C GLN A 93 8.13 1.71 3.46
N LEU A 94 7.38 2.32 2.52
CA LEU A 94 6.72 1.55 1.46
C LEU A 94 7.75 0.95 0.51
N LYS A 95 8.81 1.69 0.16
CA LYS A 95 9.89 1.15 -0.66
C LYS A 95 10.57 -0.05 0.01
N THR A 96 10.85 0.05 1.30
CA THR A 96 11.40 -1.06 2.09
C THR A 96 10.48 -2.27 2.05
N PHE A 97 9.18 -2.07 2.23
CA PHE A 97 8.17 -3.12 2.12
C PHE A 97 8.21 -3.80 0.74
N ILE A 98 8.20 -3.00 -0.34
CA ILE A 98 8.27 -3.51 -1.72
C ILE A 98 9.55 -4.33 -1.95
N ASP A 99 10.70 -3.88 -1.47
CA ASP A 99 11.95 -4.64 -1.59
C ASP A 99 11.92 -5.98 -0.84
N ARG A 100 11.12 -6.06 0.21
CA ARG A 100 11.00 -7.24 1.08
C ARG A 100 9.94 -8.26 0.64
N ILE A 101 9.15 -7.97 -0.40
CA ILE A 101 8.24 -8.97 -1.00
C ILE A 101 8.96 -9.91 -1.99
N LEU A 102 10.25 -9.74 -2.23
CA LEU A 102 11.06 -10.55 -3.14
C LEU A 102 10.85 -12.08 -3.01
N PRO A 103 10.65 -12.68 -1.81
CA PRO A 103 10.39 -14.11 -1.69
C PRO A 103 9.10 -14.59 -2.38
N VAL A 104 8.12 -13.71 -2.52
CA VAL A 104 6.76 -14.07 -2.96
C VAL A 104 6.29 -13.37 -4.23
N TYR A 105 7.01 -12.35 -4.73
CA TYR A 105 6.52 -11.48 -5.80
C TYR A 105 6.03 -12.25 -7.04
N LYS A 106 6.75 -13.30 -7.48
CA LYS A 106 6.35 -14.14 -8.62
C LYS A 106 5.04 -14.92 -8.40
N ARG A 107 4.53 -14.96 -7.18
CA ARG A 107 3.30 -15.63 -6.79
C ARG A 107 2.14 -14.66 -6.57
N LEU A 108 2.37 -13.35 -6.74
CA LEU A 108 1.35 -12.30 -6.63
C LEU A 108 0.64 -12.06 -7.98
N ASN A 109 0.24 -13.15 -8.64
CA ASN A 109 -0.32 -13.10 -9.98
C ASN A 109 -1.81 -12.76 -9.97
N SER A 110 -2.26 -12.03 -10.99
CA SER A 110 -3.68 -11.71 -11.26
C SER A 110 -4.40 -11.03 -10.09
N LYS A 111 -3.68 -10.25 -9.29
CA LYS A 111 -4.25 -9.48 -8.18
C LYS A 111 -4.65 -8.08 -8.61
N GLU A 112 -5.66 -7.55 -7.94
CA GLU A 112 -6.07 -6.17 -8.09
C GLU A 112 -5.28 -5.28 -7.14
N PHE A 113 -4.80 -4.15 -7.63
CA PHE A 113 -4.03 -3.19 -6.85
C PHE A 113 -4.74 -1.84 -6.81
N TYR A 114 -4.63 -1.16 -5.67
CA TYR A 114 -5.04 0.22 -5.48
C TYR A 114 -3.92 1.01 -4.84
N TYR A 115 -3.84 2.30 -5.16
CA TYR A 115 -2.84 3.18 -4.58
C TYR A 115 -3.50 4.44 -4.00
N LEU A 116 -3.26 4.72 -2.72
CA LEU A 116 -3.80 5.86 -1.98
C LEU A 116 -2.63 6.76 -1.60
N ALA A 117 -2.42 7.84 -2.32
CA ALA A 117 -1.33 8.77 -2.10
C ALA A 117 -1.79 10.01 -1.32
N SER A 118 -0.93 10.58 -0.50
CA SER A 118 -1.16 11.88 0.14
C SER A 118 0.07 12.77 0.10
N CYS A 119 -0.09 14.03 -0.32
CA CYS A 119 0.97 15.03 -0.38
C CYS A 119 0.50 16.40 0.09
N ALA A 120 1.46 17.29 0.37
CA ALA A 120 1.19 18.68 0.72
C ALA A 120 0.96 19.57 -0.52
N GLU A 121 1.52 19.16 -1.67
CA GLU A 121 1.30 19.88 -2.92
C GLU A 121 -0.19 19.86 -3.30
N ASN A 122 -0.64 20.91 -3.98
CA ASN A 122 -2.02 21.06 -4.45
C ASN A 122 -2.22 20.51 -5.87
N ASP A 123 -1.18 19.94 -6.46
CA ASP A 123 -1.17 19.39 -7.80
C ASP A 123 -1.00 17.87 -7.81
N LYS A 124 -1.82 17.19 -8.59
CA LYS A 124 -1.74 15.73 -8.81
C LYS A 124 -0.41 15.32 -9.46
N GLU A 125 0.23 16.19 -10.22
CA GLU A 125 1.52 15.93 -10.85
C GLU A 125 2.61 15.59 -9.82
N ALA A 126 2.49 16.09 -8.59
CA ALA A 126 3.40 15.75 -7.50
C ALA A 126 3.33 14.26 -7.07
N ILE A 127 2.25 13.58 -7.41
CA ILE A 127 2.01 12.16 -7.09
C ILE A 127 2.45 11.24 -8.24
N GLU A 128 2.47 11.72 -9.47
CA GLU A 128 2.76 10.91 -10.67
C GLU A 128 4.09 10.12 -10.60
N PRO A 129 5.23 10.66 -10.10
CA PRO A 129 6.44 9.87 -9.97
C PRO A 129 6.27 8.64 -9.06
N SER A 130 5.50 8.78 -7.98
CA SER A 130 5.22 7.68 -7.06
C SER A 130 4.35 6.58 -7.70
N ILE A 131 3.45 6.95 -8.61
CA ILE A 131 2.67 5.97 -9.41
C ILE A 131 3.59 5.16 -10.30
N LYS A 132 4.62 5.79 -10.90
CA LYS A 132 5.64 5.09 -11.69
C LYS A 132 6.43 4.10 -10.84
N SER A 133 6.72 4.43 -9.58
CA SER A 133 7.37 3.50 -8.64
C SER A 133 6.48 2.29 -8.32
N ILE A 134 5.17 2.49 -8.13
CA ILE A 134 4.21 1.39 -8.00
C ILE A 134 4.11 0.58 -9.29
N GLN A 135 4.03 1.24 -10.45
CA GLN A 135 4.00 0.56 -11.75
C GLN A 135 5.25 -0.31 -11.96
N GLY A 136 6.44 0.17 -11.54
CA GLY A 136 7.67 -0.63 -11.58
C GLY A 136 7.60 -1.93 -10.78
N LEU A 137 6.84 -1.98 -9.68
CA LEU A 137 6.51 -3.25 -9.01
C LEU A 137 5.59 -4.10 -9.88
N LEU A 138 4.49 -3.51 -10.38
CA LEU A 138 3.46 -4.23 -11.13
C LEU A 138 4.03 -4.85 -12.42
N ASP A 139 4.94 -4.17 -13.11
CA ASP A 139 5.59 -4.67 -14.32
C ASP A 139 6.41 -5.95 -14.10
N ASN A 140 6.72 -6.30 -12.84
CA ASN A 140 7.40 -7.55 -12.48
C ASN A 140 6.43 -8.68 -12.08
N LEU A 141 5.12 -8.43 -12.10
CA LEU A 141 4.09 -9.41 -11.75
C LEU A 141 3.41 -9.94 -13.01
N GLU A 142 2.71 -11.06 -12.88
CA GLU A 142 1.94 -11.64 -13.97
C GLU A 142 0.47 -11.20 -13.86
N ASN A 143 -0.01 -10.51 -14.91
CA ASN A 143 -1.37 -9.99 -15.02
C ASN A 143 -1.86 -9.17 -13.81
N PRO A 144 -1.07 -8.20 -13.27
CA PRO A 144 -1.54 -7.31 -12.23
C PRO A 144 -2.49 -6.28 -12.85
N VAL A 145 -3.45 -5.79 -12.05
CA VAL A 145 -4.36 -4.73 -12.51
C VAL A 145 -4.38 -3.61 -11.49
N LEU A 146 -3.86 -2.42 -11.86
CA LEU A 146 -4.06 -1.19 -11.07
C LEU A 146 -5.48 -0.67 -11.34
N LYS A 147 -6.37 -0.88 -10.38
CA LYS A 147 -7.82 -0.56 -10.49
C LYS A 147 -8.14 0.89 -10.17
N GLY A 148 -7.35 1.53 -9.34
CA GLY A 148 -7.60 2.91 -8.96
C GLY A 148 -6.47 3.56 -8.17
N VAL A 149 -6.43 4.89 -8.27
CA VAL A 149 -5.51 5.75 -7.53
C VAL A 149 -6.32 6.87 -6.89
N VAL A 150 -6.06 7.15 -5.60
CA VAL A 150 -6.57 8.33 -4.90
C VAL A 150 -5.47 9.36 -4.78
N TYR A 151 -5.73 10.56 -5.26
CA TYR A 151 -4.83 11.70 -5.23
C TYR A 151 -5.19 12.62 -4.06
N GLY A 152 -4.63 12.35 -2.89
CA GLY A 152 -4.77 13.18 -1.69
C GLY A 152 -3.81 14.36 -1.74
N VAL A 153 -4.20 15.43 -2.42
CA VAL A 153 -3.42 16.67 -2.56
C VAL A 153 -3.83 17.71 -1.51
N ASP A 154 -2.99 18.74 -1.31
CA ASP A 154 -3.21 19.84 -0.35
C ASP A 154 -3.41 19.36 1.11
N LEU A 155 -2.68 18.32 1.51
CA LEU A 155 -2.78 17.68 2.83
C LEU A 155 -1.48 17.91 3.63
N HIS A 156 -1.37 19.06 4.28
CA HIS A 156 -0.15 19.53 4.95
C HIS A 156 0.04 18.95 6.36
N LYS A 157 -1.03 19.01 7.16
CA LYS A 157 -1.00 18.58 8.57
C LYS A 157 -1.54 17.17 8.72
N ALA A 158 -1.10 16.49 9.77
CA ALA A 158 -1.72 15.22 10.13
C ALA A 158 -3.20 15.45 10.47
N GLY A 159 -4.09 14.69 9.85
CA GLY A 159 -5.53 14.82 10.03
C GLY A 159 -6.26 15.60 8.93
N ASP A 160 -5.57 16.34 8.05
CA ASP A 160 -6.23 17.14 7.00
C ASP A 160 -7.14 16.29 6.10
N ALA A 161 -6.76 15.03 5.87
CA ALA A 161 -7.54 14.10 5.06
C ALA A 161 -8.94 13.80 5.63
N GLU A 162 -9.19 14.01 6.93
CA GLU A 162 -10.51 13.71 7.54
C GLU A 162 -11.67 14.43 6.87
N ASN A 163 -11.43 15.66 6.41
CA ASN A 163 -12.43 16.50 5.77
C ASN A 163 -12.19 16.69 4.26
N SER A 164 -11.32 15.88 3.66
CA SER A 164 -10.96 16.00 2.24
C SER A 164 -11.89 15.18 1.34
N ASN A 165 -12.02 15.60 0.08
CA ASN A 165 -12.71 14.82 -0.94
C ASN A 165 -12.02 13.48 -1.20
N SER A 166 -10.70 13.42 -1.07
CA SER A 166 -9.91 12.19 -1.28
C SER A 166 -10.27 11.08 -0.27
N LYS A 167 -10.75 11.43 0.94
CA LYS A 167 -11.29 10.45 1.88
C LYS A 167 -12.56 9.79 1.33
N ASN A 168 -13.48 10.58 0.76
CA ASN A 168 -14.70 10.06 0.15
C ASN A 168 -14.39 9.23 -1.10
N GLU A 169 -13.41 9.65 -1.90
CA GLU A 169 -12.93 8.87 -3.05
C GLU A 169 -12.37 7.51 -2.61
N ALA A 170 -11.53 7.49 -1.56
CA ALA A 170 -10.98 6.26 -1.01
C ALA A 170 -12.09 5.31 -0.51
N TYR A 171 -13.06 5.83 0.24
CA TYR A 171 -14.21 5.05 0.69
C TYR A 171 -15.01 4.46 -0.49
N ASN A 172 -15.31 5.28 -1.50
CA ASN A 172 -16.07 4.83 -2.67
C ASN A 172 -15.31 3.79 -3.49
N LEU A 173 -13.97 3.92 -3.64
CA LEU A 173 -13.17 2.89 -4.28
C LEU A 173 -13.23 1.57 -3.51
N GLY A 174 -13.10 1.62 -2.17
CA GLY A 174 -13.25 0.45 -1.32
C GLY A 174 -14.62 -0.21 -1.43
N LYS A 175 -15.68 0.60 -1.51
CA LYS A 175 -17.06 0.11 -1.62
C LYS A 175 -17.36 -0.59 -2.96
N ASN A 176 -16.60 -0.29 -4.00
CA ASN A 176 -16.84 -0.79 -5.36
C ASN A 176 -15.91 -1.95 -5.77
N ILE A 177 -15.27 -2.65 -4.82
CA ILE A 177 -14.40 -3.80 -5.09
C ILE A 177 -15.11 -5.15 -5.07
#